data_976000b9d6ff6cb0511d446926499296
#
_entry.id   976000b9d6ff6cb0511d446926499296
#
_cell.length_a   1.000
_cell.length_b   1.000
_cell.length_c   1.000
_cell.angle_alpha   90.00
_cell.angle_beta   90.00
_cell.angle_gamma   90.00
#
_symmetry.space_group_name_H-M   'P 1'
#
loop_
_entity.id
_entity.type
_entity.pdbx_description
1 polymer ?
#
loop_
_entity_poly.entity_id
_entity_poly.type
_entity_poly.pdbx_seq_one_letter_code
_entity_poly.pdbx_strand_id
1 'polypeptide(L)'
;PGPARRQLAELVARRDVLRDMAQQESNRLENMVDAWLRKAIRASMRSLCKQIERVEARIAETINADEEIRQLDHRLRTLPGIGPTISAILLARMPELGQLDRREAACLAGLAPHACESGNMKGRRMIWGGRAELRRALFLAARVAALHHPPMRSRYDAMRAAGKPY
;
A
#
# COMPACT_ATOMS: atom_id res chain seq x y z
N PRO A 1 18.35 -7.88 -1.15
CA PRO A 1 17.22 -8.74 -0.75
C PRO A 1 17.44 -10.17 -1.23
N GLY A 2 17.12 -11.16 -0.37
CA GLY A 2 17.18 -12.58 -0.69
C GLY A 2 16.22 -12.96 -1.84
N PRO A 3 16.34 -14.21 -2.36
CA PRO A 3 15.54 -14.65 -3.50
C PRO A 3 14.03 -14.59 -3.22
N ALA A 4 13.58 -14.99 -2.05
CA ALA A 4 12.17 -14.94 -1.65
C ALA A 4 11.61 -13.50 -1.66
N ARG A 5 12.36 -12.52 -1.16
CA ARG A 5 11.95 -11.10 -1.18
C ARG A 5 11.89 -10.52 -2.60
N ARG A 6 12.79 -10.96 -3.50
CA ARG A 6 12.73 -10.56 -4.92
C ARG A 6 11.48 -11.13 -5.59
N GLN A 7 11.21 -12.42 -5.40
CA GLN A 7 10.01 -13.08 -5.91
C GLN A 7 8.73 -12.39 -5.38
N LEU A 8 8.70 -12.08 -4.08
CA LEU A 8 7.57 -11.36 -3.47
C LEU A 8 7.36 -9.98 -4.12
N ALA A 9 8.45 -9.26 -4.40
CA ALA A 9 8.36 -7.94 -5.05
C ALA A 9 7.80 -8.03 -6.47
N GLU A 10 8.18 -9.04 -7.25
CA GLU A 10 7.65 -9.30 -8.59
C GLU A 10 6.17 -9.67 -8.57
N LEU A 11 5.76 -10.55 -7.63
CA LEU A 11 4.37 -10.94 -7.46
C LEU A 11 3.48 -9.76 -7.06
N VAL A 12 3.94 -8.94 -6.12
CA VAL A 12 3.22 -7.72 -5.70
C VAL A 12 3.10 -6.74 -6.87
N ALA A 13 4.17 -6.52 -7.63
CA ALA A 13 4.13 -5.67 -8.82
C ALA A 13 3.12 -6.21 -9.86
N ARG A 14 3.12 -7.52 -10.12
CA ARG A 14 2.16 -8.15 -11.04
C ARG A 14 0.72 -7.99 -10.58
N ARG A 15 0.46 -8.19 -9.29
CA ARG A 15 -0.87 -7.98 -8.70
C ARG A 15 -1.35 -6.55 -8.91
N ASP A 16 -0.48 -5.57 -8.67
CA ASP A 16 -0.83 -4.16 -8.77
C ASP A 16 -1.19 -3.79 -10.23
N VAL A 17 -0.41 -4.26 -11.21
CA VAL A 17 -0.74 -4.10 -12.64
C VAL A 17 -2.10 -4.70 -12.99
N LEU A 18 -2.40 -5.92 -12.50
CA LEU A 18 -3.69 -6.56 -12.76
C LEU A 18 -4.87 -5.81 -12.14
N ARG A 19 -4.67 -5.22 -10.95
CA ARG A 19 -5.67 -4.37 -10.29
C ARG A 19 -5.92 -3.07 -11.06
N ASP A 20 -4.86 -2.44 -11.56
CA ASP A 20 -4.98 -1.24 -12.40
C ASP A 20 -5.74 -1.55 -13.70
N MET A 21 -5.45 -2.68 -14.35
CA MET A 21 -6.19 -3.14 -15.52
C MET A 21 -7.68 -3.37 -15.21
N ALA A 22 -7.98 -4.03 -14.09
CA ALA A 22 -9.35 -4.27 -13.67
C ALA A 22 -10.11 -2.96 -13.38
N GLN A 23 -9.44 -1.98 -12.77
CA GLN A 23 -10.00 -0.66 -12.53
C GLN A 23 -10.27 0.09 -13.84
N GLN A 24 -9.37 0.01 -14.81
CA GLN A 24 -9.56 0.61 -16.14
C GLN A 24 -10.78 0.01 -16.85
N GLU A 25 -10.94 -1.32 -16.81
CA GLU A 25 -12.11 -2.00 -17.39
C GLU A 25 -13.41 -1.60 -16.64
N SER A 26 -13.36 -1.45 -15.32
CA SER A 26 -14.50 -0.95 -14.53
C SER A 26 -14.92 0.45 -14.95
N ASN A 27 -13.96 1.37 -15.08
CA ASN A 27 -14.22 2.75 -15.52
C ASN A 27 -14.79 2.80 -16.96
N ARG A 28 -14.32 1.92 -17.84
CA ARG A 28 -14.86 1.79 -19.21
C ARG A 28 -16.31 1.32 -19.18
N LEU A 29 -16.63 0.37 -18.31
CA LEU A 29 -17.96 -0.21 -18.21
C LEU A 29 -19.01 0.84 -17.80
N GLU A 30 -18.65 1.81 -16.98
CA GLU A 30 -19.56 2.88 -16.54
C GLU A 30 -20.06 3.75 -17.70
N ASN A 31 -19.23 3.99 -18.71
CA ASN A 31 -19.53 4.85 -19.84
C ASN A 31 -19.95 4.07 -21.11
N MET A 32 -20.05 2.73 -21.03
CA MET A 32 -20.36 1.89 -22.17
C MET A 32 -21.87 1.70 -22.32
N VAL A 33 -22.41 2.01 -23.50
CA VAL A 33 -23.85 1.84 -23.81
C VAL A 33 -24.11 0.51 -24.53
N ASP A 34 -23.24 0.10 -25.42
CA ASP A 34 -23.42 -1.12 -26.22
C ASP A 34 -23.44 -2.39 -25.35
N ALA A 35 -24.49 -3.19 -25.50
CA ALA A 35 -24.72 -4.38 -24.67
C ALA A 35 -23.68 -5.49 -24.92
N TRP A 36 -23.24 -5.66 -26.16
CA TRP A 36 -22.24 -6.67 -26.52
C TRP A 36 -20.88 -6.29 -25.93
N LEU A 37 -20.47 -5.02 -26.06
CA LEU A 37 -19.24 -4.50 -25.47
C LEU A 37 -19.26 -4.61 -23.94
N ARG A 38 -20.38 -4.28 -23.29
CA ARG A 38 -20.56 -4.46 -21.83
C ARG A 38 -20.35 -5.93 -21.42
N LYS A 39 -20.85 -6.87 -22.20
CA LYS A 39 -20.66 -8.32 -21.94
C LYS A 39 -19.19 -8.72 -22.08
N ALA A 40 -18.51 -8.22 -23.11
CA ALA A 40 -17.08 -8.47 -23.35
C ALA A 40 -16.21 -7.92 -22.22
N ILE A 41 -16.43 -6.66 -21.81
CA ILE A 41 -15.71 -6.04 -20.68
C ILE A 41 -15.91 -6.83 -19.39
N ARG A 42 -17.13 -7.23 -19.06
CA ARG A 42 -17.40 -8.06 -17.89
C ARG A 42 -16.68 -9.42 -17.93
N ALA A 43 -16.52 -10.01 -19.11
CA ALA A 43 -15.77 -11.25 -19.28
C ALA A 43 -14.26 -11.02 -19.02
N SER A 44 -13.70 -9.92 -19.53
CA SER A 44 -12.33 -9.49 -19.25
C SER A 44 -12.10 -9.28 -17.75
N MET A 45 -12.99 -8.53 -17.08
CA MET A 45 -12.92 -8.30 -15.63
C MET A 45 -12.94 -9.60 -14.83
N ARG A 46 -13.79 -10.56 -15.19
CA ARG A 46 -13.80 -11.88 -14.52
C ARG A 46 -12.46 -12.62 -14.68
N SER A 47 -11.86 -12.53 -15.87
CA SER A 47 -10.53 -13.12 -16.12
C SER A 47 -9.45 -12.44 -15.26
N LEU A 48 -9.45 -11.11 -15.19
CA LEU A 48 -8.52 -10.34 -14.36
C LEU A 48 -8.67 -10.67 -12.88
N CYS A 49 -9.89 -10.76 -12.36
CA CYS A 49 -10.15 -11.16 -10.98
C CYS A 49 -9.55 -12.54 -10.66
N LYS A 50 -9.77 -13.54 -11.53
CA LYS A 50 -9.15 -14.87 -11.36
C LYS A 50 -7.62 -14.84 -11.38
N GLN A 51 -7.02 -13.98 -12.21
CA GLN A 51 -5.56 -13.81 -12.23
C GLN A 51 -5.07 -13.15 -10.94
N ILE A 52 -5.78 -12.14 -10.42
CA ILE A 52 -5.45 -11.49 -9.15
C ILE A 52 -5.50 -12.52 -8.01
N GLU A 53 -6.56 -13.32 -7.91
CA GLU A 53 -6.69 -14.37 -6.90
C GLU A 53 -5.51 -15.36 -6.94
N ARG A 54 -5.10 -15.80 -8.14
CA ARG A 54 -3.95 -16.71 -8.30
C ARG A 54 -2.64 -16.06 -7.84
N VAL A 55 -2.42 -14.80 -8.16
CA VAL A 55 -1.23 -14.07 -7.73
C VAL A 55 -1.25 -13.85 -6.23
N GLU A 56 -2.40 -13.53 -5.63
CA GLU A 56 -2.55 -13.38 -4.18
C GLU A 56 -2.31 -14.70 -3.43
N ALA A 57 -2.77 -15.83 -3.95
CA ALA A 57 -2.45 -17.15 -3.42
C ALA A 57 -0.93 -17.39 -3.46
N ARG A 58 -0.27 -17.07 -4.59
CA ARG A 58 1.18 -17.24 -4.72
C ARG A 58 1.97 -16.31 -3.80
N ILE A 59 1.50 -15.10 -3.56
CA ILE A 59 2.07 -14.18 -2.55
C ILE A 59 2.01 -14.84 -1.16
N ALA A 60 0.86 -15.37 -0.77
CA ALA A 60 0.69 -16.03 0.51
C ALA A 60 1.60 -17.26 0.66
N GLU A 61 1.72 -18.09 -0.37
CA GLU A 61 2.64 -19.23 -0.39
C GLU A 61 4.10 -18.77 -0.22
N THR A 62 4.52 -17.73 -0.93
CA THR A 62 5.89 -17.19 -0.87
C THR A 62 6.20 -16.63 0.53
N ILE A 63 5.26 -15.96 1.17
CA ILE A 63 5.39 -15.46 2.56
C ILE A 63 5.51 -16.63 3.52
N ASN A 64 4.69 -17.68 3.38
CA ASN A 64 4.68 -18.84 4.27
C ASN A 64 5.89 -19.74 4.11
N ALA A 65 6.53 -19.75 2.94
CA ALA A 65 7.70 -20.58 2.66
C ALA A 65 9.00 -20.05 3.29
N ASP A 66 9.06 -18.79 3.65
CA ASP A 66 10.22 -18.15 4.26
C ASP A 66 9.90 -17.76 5.71
N GLU A 67 10.61 -18.35 6.67
CA GLU A 67 10.34 -18.18 8.11
C GLU A 67 10.50 -16.72 8.55
N GLU A 68 11.54 -16.03 8.08
CA GLU A 68 11.78 -14.62 8.44
C GLU A 68 10.65 -13.73 7.94
N ILE A 69 10.26 -13.91 6.67
CA ILE A 69 9.18 -13.15 6.03
C ILE A 69 7.85 -13.44 6.73
N ARG A 70 7.58 -14.70 7.05
CA ARG A 70 6.38 -15.13 7.75
C ARG A 70 6.24 -14.51 9.15
N GLN A 71 7.33 -14.45 9.91
CA GLN A 71 7.34 -13.80 11.22
C GLN A 71 7.11 -12.30 11.13
N LEU A 72 7.70 -11.65 10.13
CA LEU A 72 7.45 -10.23 9.88
C LEU A 72 5.99 -9.97 9.45
N ASP A 73 5.44 -10.80 8.57
CA ASP A 73 4.02 -10.73 8.18
C ASP A 73 3.11 -10.82 9.40
N HIS A 74 3.34 -11.81 10.26
CA HIS A 74 2.57 -11.98 11.48
C HIS A 74 2.64 -10.74 12.38
N ARG A 75 3.83 -10.19 12.62
CA ARG A 75 4.02 -8.97 13.43
C ARG A 75 3.32 -7.75 12.80
N LEU A 76 3.43 -7.56 11.48
CA LEU A 76 2.76 -6.46 10.79
C LEU A 76 1.24 -6.55 10.92
N ARG A 77 0.68 -7.74 10.81
CA ARG A 77 -0.77 -7.97 10.84
C ARG A 77 -1.37 -7.86 12.25
N THR A 78 -0.56 -7.79 13.31
CA THR A 78 -1.05 -7.42 14.65
C THR A 78 -1.42 -5.93 14.74
N LEU A 79 -0.92 -5.10 13.80
CA LEU A 79 -1.23 -3.68 13.79
C LEU A 79 -2.59 -3.42 13.14
N PRO A 80 -3.49 -2.67 13.80
CA PRO A 80 -4.79 -2.32 13.23
C PRO A 80 -4.64 -1.61 11.89
N GLY A 81 -5.44 -2.07 10.91
CA GLY A 81 -5.40 -1.54 9.54
C GLY A 81 -4.37 -2.20 8.62
N ILE A 82 -3.51 -3.07 9.12
CA ILE A 82 -2.60 -3.85 8.28
C ILE A 82 -3.17 -5.25 8.04
N GLY A 83 -3.83 -5.41 6.90
CA GLY A 83 -4.27 -6.70 6.39
C GLY A 83 -3.23 -7.37 5.49
N PRO A 84 -3.53 -8.57 4.94
CA PRO A 84 -2.61 -9.34 4.08
C PRO A 84 -2.05 -8.53 2.91
N THR A 85 -2.89 -7.74 2.25
CA THR A 85 -2.50 -6.91 1.12
C THR A 85 -1.46 -5.85 1.49
N ILE A 86 -1.68 -5.13 2.58
CA ILE A 86 -0.77 -4.07 3.03
C ILE A 86 0.52 -4.67 3.57
N SER A 87 0.43 -5.76 4.32
CA SER A 87 1.61 -6.50 4.79
C SER A 87 2.49 -6.95 3.63
N ALA A 88 1.91 -7.56 2.59
CA ALA A 88 2.65 -7.97 1.39
C ALA A 88 3.35 -6.79 0.69
N ILE A 89 2.69 -5.61 0.59
CA ILE A 89 3.30 -4.40 0.04
C ILE A 89 4.50 -3.95 0.89
N LEU A 90 4.36 -3.93 2.20
CA LEU A 90 5.43 -3.52 3.12
C LEU A 90 6.63 -4.47 3.00
N LEU A 91 6.40 -5.78 3.03
CA LEU A 91 7.44 -6.80 2.91
C LEU A 91 8.17 -6.75 1.55
N ALA A 92 7.43 -6.49 0.48
CA ALA A 92 7.96 -6.42 -0.88
C ALA A 92 8.72 -5.11 -1.16
N ARG A 93 8.19 -3.98 -0.67
CA ARG A 93 8.68 -2.64 -1.02
C ARG A 93 9.58 -2.02 0.04
N MET A 94 9.73 -2.67 1.19
CA MET A 94 10.56 -2.19 2.31
C MET A 94 11.39 -3.36 2.88
N PRO A 95 12.34 -3.93 2.10
CA PRO A 95 13.16 -5.05 2.55
C PRO A 95 14.03 -4.70 3.77
N GLU A 96 14.24 -3.42 4.03
CA GLU A 96 14.97 -2.89 5.18
C GLU A 96 14.13 -2.86 6.47
N LEU A 97 12.86 -3.28 6.40
CA LEU A 97 11.95 -3.26 7.55
C LEU A 97 12.49 -4.11 8.71
N GLY A 98 12.54 -3.50 9.90
CA GLY A 98 13.11 -4.09 11.10
C GLY A 98 14.58 -3.70 11.36
N GLN A 99 15.26 -3.07 10.38
CA GLN A 99 16.64 -2.59 10.50
C GLN A 99 16.73 -1.05 10.54
N LEU A 100 15.64 -0.38 10.20
CA LEU A 100 15.56 1.07 10.12
C LEU A 100 15.11 1.71 11.42
N ASP A 101 15.66 2.87 11.70
CA ASP A 101 15.09 3.73 12.72
C ASP A 101 13.78 4.40 12.24
N ARG A 102 13.08 5.08 13.16
CA ARG A 102 11.79 5.73 12.87
C ARG A 102 11.90 6.82 11.80
N ARG A 103 13.04 7.54 11.73
CA ARG A 103 13.23 8.66 10.79
C ARG A 103 13.56 8.13 9.41
N GLU A 104 14.41 7.13 9.33
CA GLU A 104 14.76 6.44 8.09
C GLU A 104 13.53 5.79 7.46
N ALA A 105 12.73 5.08 8.27
CA ALA A 105 11.46 4.47 7.81
C ALA A 105 10.48 5.53 7.28
N ALA A 106 10.34 6.67 7.96
CA ALA A 106 9.49 7.77 7.50
C ALA A 106 10.01 8.41 6.20
N CYS A 107 11.32 8.52 6.06
CA CYS A 107 11.97 9.07 4.86
C CYS A 107 11.76 8.15 3.65
N LEU A 108 12.03 6.86 3.80
CA LEU A 108 11.81 5.86 2.74
C LEU A 108 10.35 5.74 2.31
N ALA A 109 9.42 5.83 3.26
CA ALA A 109 7.99 5.85 2.96
C ALA A 109 7.52 7.18 2.34
N GLY A 110 8.39 8.20 2.27
CA GLY A 110 8.04 9.53 1.80
C GLY A 110 7.03 10.24 2.70
N LEU A 111 7.13 10.00 4.01
CA LEU A 111 6.30 10.62 5.04
C LEU A 111 7.06 11.68 5.86
N ALA A 112 8.38 11.78 5.67
CA ALA A 112 9.18 12.81 6.30
C ALA A 112 8.95 14.16 5.61
N PRO A 113 8.65 15.24 6.36
CA PRO A 113 8.54 16.57 5.78
C PRO A 113 9.93 17.14 5.49
N HIS A 114 10.19 17.42 4.23
CA HIS A 114 11.43 18.08 3.80
C HIS A 114 11.25 19.59 3.78
N ALA A 115 12.28 20.32 4.20
CA ALA A 115 12.31 21.77 4.11
C ALA A 115 12.51 22.18 2.64
N CYS A 116 11.69 23.10 2.15
CA CYS A 116 11.88 23.79 0.89
C CYS A 116 12.43 25.18 1.20
N GLU A 117 13.70 25.26 1.56
CA GLU A 117 14.38 26.53 1.91
C GLU A 117 15.46 26.82 0.87
N SER A 118 15.42 27.98 0.25
CA SER A 118 16.47 28.47 -0.64
C SER A 118 16.77 29.94 -0.33
N GLY A 119 17.99 30.23 0.14
CA GLY A 119 18.40 31.59 0.52
C GLY A 119 17.52 32.17 1.62
N ASN A 120 16.93 33.34 1.39
CA ASN A 120 16.05 34.02 2.36
C ASN A 120 14.59 33.51 2.38
N MET A 121 14.25 32.54 1.54
CA MET A 121 12.88 32.01 1.44
C MET A 121 12.67 30.84 2.38
N LYS A 122 11.90 31.05 3.45
CA LYS A 122 11.42 29.98 4.35
C LYS A 122 10.10 29.44 3.79
N GLY A 123 10.20 28.36 3.01
CA GLY A 123 9.04 27.64 2.47
C GLY A 123 8.36 26.72 3.48
N ARG A 124 7.12 26.32 3.19
CA ARG A 124 6.43 25.28 3.97
C ARG A 124 7.13 23.94 3.77
N ARG A 125 7.32 23.20 4.86
CA ARG A 125 7.78 21.81 4.77
C ARG A 125 6.75 20.97 4.05
N MET A 126 7.18 20.27 3.02
CA MET A 126 6.31 19.41 2.21
C MET A 126 6.79 17.97 2.26
N ILE A 127 5.84 17.06 2.20
CA ILE A 127 6.10 15.62 2.04
C ILE A 127 6.31 15.36 0.54
N TRP A 128 7.51 14.91 0.16
CA TRP A 128 7.84 14.54 -1.21
C TRP A 128 8.92 13.44 -1.25
N GLY A 129 9.11 12.81 -2.40
CA GLY A 129 10.04 11.69 -2.55
C GLY A 129 9.55 10.40 -1.90
N GLY A 130 10.48 9.51 -1.62
CA GLY A 130 10.21 8.20 -1.08
C GLY A 130 9.42 7.27 -2.02
N ARG A 131 9.02 6.12 -1.50
CA ARG A 131 8.29 5.09 -2.25
C ARG A 131 6.79 5.38 -2.19
N ALA A 132 6.23 5.96 -3.26
CA ALA A 132 4.82 6.40 -3.33
C ALA A 132 3.82 5.28 -3.02
N GLU A 133 4.11 4.05 -3.41
CA GLU A 133 3.26 2.87 -3.14
C GLU A 133 3.19 2.57 -1.64
N LEU A 134 4.33 2.66 -0.92
CA LEU A 134 4.36 2.54 0.53
C LEU A 134 3.52 3.62 1.21
N ARG A 135 3.68 4.87 0.78
CA ARG A 135 2.92 5.98 1.34
C ARG A 135 1.42 5.78 1.19
N ARG A 136 0.95 5.33 0.00
CA ARG A 136 -0.46 4.99 -0.24
C ARG A 136 -0.95 3.85 0.67
N ALA A 137 -0.18 2.77 0.77
CA ALA A 137 -0.53 1.63 1.61
C ALA A 137 -0.62 2.02 3.09
N LEU A 138 0.36 2.76 3.60
CA LEU A 138 0.38 3.25 4.98
C LEU A 138 -0.73 4.26 5.26
N PHE A 139 -1.10 5.11 4.29
CA PHE A 139 -2.22 6.02 4.42
C PHE A 139 -3.54 5.26 4.60
N LEU A 140 -3.77 4.22 3.79
CA LEU A 140 -4.97 3.38 3.92
C LEU A 140 -4.99 2.65 5.28
N ALA A 141 -3.86 2.07 5.70
CA ALA A 141 -3.74 1.45 7.02
C ALA A 141 -4.05 2.43 8.16
N ALA A 142 -3.47 3.64 8.10
CA ALA A 142 -3.68 4.66 9.11
C ALA A 142 -5.15 5.11 9.20
N ARG A 143 -5.84 5.23 8.05
CA ARG A 143 -7.29 5.55 8.04
C ARG A 143 -8.12 4.47 8.76
N VAL A 144 -7.87 3.20 8.46
CA VAL A 144 -8.56 2.09 9.11
C VAL A 144 -8.22 2.06 10.60
N ALA A 145 -6.96 2.24 10.96
CA ALA A 145 -6.53 2.29 12.36
C ALA A 145 -7.18 3.46 13.12
N ALA A 146 -7.29 4.64 12.50
CA ALA A 146 -7.97 5.79 13.10
C ALA A 146 -9.46 5.56 13.37
N LEU A 147 -10.12 4.67 12.61
CA LEU A 147 -11.52 4.32 12.81
C LEU A 147 -11.73 3.24 13.87
N HIS A 148 -10.83 2.25 13.94
CA HIS A 148 -11.06 1.01 14.67
C HIS A 148 -10.11 0.77 15.85
N HIS A 149 -9.05 1.59 16.01
CA HIS A 149 -8.09 1.44 17.09
C HIS A 149 -8.12 2.65 18.04
N PRO A 150 -8.62 2.50 19.29
CA PRO A 150 -8.86 3.64 20.19
C PRO A 150 -7.67 4.60 20.38
N PRO A 151 -6.43 4.13 20.61
CA PRO A 151 -5.28 5.04 20.73
C PRO A 151 -4.98 5.85 19.47
N MET A 152 -5.14 5.24 18.28
CA MET A 152 -4.95 5.94 16.99
C MET A 152 -6.07 6.94 16.74
N ARG A 153 -7.31 6.59 17.09
CA ARG A 153 -8.47 7.48 17.00
C ARG A 153 -8.29 8.69 17.89
N SER A 154 -7.94 8.51 19.16
CA SER A 154 -7.68 9.62 20.08
C SER A 154 -6.62 10.58 19.55
N ARG A 155 -5.53 10.05 18.99
CA ARG A 155 -4.49 10.86 18.36
C ARG A 155 -4.98 11.61 17.12
N TYR A 156 -5.79 10.94 16.28
CA TYR A 156 -6.41 11.57 15.11
C TYR A 156 -7.33 12.73 15.52
N ASP A 157 -8.21 12.50 16.50
CA ASP A 157 -9.13 13.52 17.01
C ASP A 157 -8.39 14.72 17.59
N ALA A 158 -7.30 14.48 18.37
CA ALA A 158 -6.45 15.55 18.89
C ALA A 158 -5.78 16.38 17.77
N MET A 159 -5.32 15.73 16.68
CA MET A 159 -4.76 16.45 15.52
C MET A 159 -5.82 17.28 14.80
N ARG A 160 -7.04 16.78 14.70
CA ARG A 160 -8.18 17.49 14.11
C ARG A 160 -8.56 18.71 14.94
N ALA A 161 -8.64 18.54 16.25
CA ALA A 161 -8.93 19.65 17.19
C ALA A 161 -7.85 20.73 17.14
N ALA A 162 -6.60 20.36 16.87
CA ALA A 162 -5.49 21.31 16.67
C ALA A 162 -5.47 21.95 15.26
N GLY A 163 -6.53 21.78 14.44
CA GLY A 163 -6.69 22.43 13.13
C GLY A 163 -5.78 21.87 12.02
N LYS A 164 -5.22 20.66 12.20
CA LYS A 164 -4.45 20.03 11.12
C LYS A 164 -5.39 19.56 10.02
N PRO A 165 -5.14 19.94 8.74
CA PRO A 165 -5.92 19.45 7.61
C PRO A 165 -5.76 17.95 7.42
N TYR A 166 -6.66 17.37 6.62
CA TYR A 166 -6.58 15.98 6.20
C TYR A 166 -5.28 15.69 5.45
#